data_617d6a2f7028cc4e0bc39a9b8837e3d4
#
_entry.id   617d6a2f7028cc4e0bc39a9b8837e3d4
#
_cell.length_a   1.000
_cell.length_b   1.000
_cell.length_c   1.000
_cell.angle_alpha   90.00
_cell.angle_beta   90.00
_cell.angle_gamma   90.00
#
_symmetry.space_group_name_H-M   'P 1'
#
loop_
_entity.id
_entity.type
_entity.pdbx_description
1 polymer ?
#
loop_
_entity_poly.entity_id
_entity_poly.type
_entity_poly.pdbx_seq_one_letter_code
_entity_poly.pdbx_strand_id
1 'polypeptide(L)'
;ALRSPESDLSRIITDLSQQLLLPIAGRARGTQIAMSKKSTALLLILDGWGHREATDSNAIAIASTPSWDSLWQQQPSTLIDTSGQSVGLPAGQMGNSEVGHMNLGAGRVVYQSLTRIDKDIEEGEFYENEVLVQAAKRAASRETALHVLGLMSPGGIHSHEDQIMAALELARQRGVRKLYLHAFLDGRDTPPRSALASLQRAEAFFQRHGIGRVASLCGRFYAMDRDNRWDRVQSSYRLLTEAKAPFTSASASAGLEAAYQRDEDDEFVQATVIQSDGEAPALIDDGDVVLFMNFRADRARQLTRTLVDDDFDGFERNVRPLLGDFVMLTEYAADIDAACAYPPQVLDNVLGQYLADNQRTQLRIAETEKYAHVTFFFNGGREAPFAGE
;
A
#
# COMPACT_ATOMS: atom_id res chain seq x y z
N ALA A 1 -7.44 -25.48 17.74
CA ALA A 1 -6.17 -24.82 17.47
C ALA A 1 -5.92 -24.94 15.97
N LEU A 2 -6.28 -23.95 15.20
CA LEU A 2 -6.00 -23.85 13.78
C LEU A 2 -4.57 -23.32 13.66
N ARG A 3 -3.69 -24.06 12.98
CA ARG A 3 -2.31 -23.65 12.71
C ARG A 3 -2.31 -22.57 11.63
N SER A 4 -1.47 -21.56 11.79
CA SER A 4 -1.34 -20.45 10.84
C SER A 4 -0.77 -20.94 9.49
N PRO A 5 -1.18 -20.36 8.36
CA PRO A 5 -0.70 -20.72 7.01
C PRO A 5 0.82 -20.54 6.80
N GLU A 6 1.46 -19.68 7.58
CA GLU A 6 2.91 -19.43 7.50
C GLU A 6 3.79 -20.66 7.81
N SER A 7 3.26 -21.63 8.58
CA SER A 7 4.01 -22.83 8.94
C SER A 7 4.14 -23.82 7.77
N ASP A 8 3.28 -23.77 6.78
CA ASP A 8 3.22 -24.77 5.72
C ASP A 8 4.09 -24.43 4.52
N LEU A 9 4.18 -23.16 4.09
CA LEU A 9 5.08 -22.76 3.01
C LEU A 9 6.55 -22.87 3.42
N SER A 10 6.89 -22.46 4.63
CA SER A 10 8.23 -22.62 5.21
C SER A 10 8.65 -24.09 5.29
N ARG A 11 7.71 -25.01 5.61
CA ARG A 11 7.96 -26.45 5.61
C ARG A 11 8.17 -27.00 4.21
N ILE A 12 7.37 -26.60 3.22
CA ILE A 12 7.50 -27.05 1.84
C ILE A 12 8.86 -26.63 1.26
N ILE A 13 9.30 -25.42 1.51
CA ILE A 13 10.63 -24.93 1.06
C ILE A 13 11.75 -25.69 1.79
N THR A 14 11.59 -25.95 3.08
CA THR A 14 12.58 -26.72 3.87
C THR A 14 12.62 -28.19 3.45
N ASP A 15 11.49 -28.84 3.17
CA ASP A 15 11.43 -30.21 2.68
C ASP A 15 11.97 -30.35 1.25
N LEU A 16 11.70 -29.42 0.36
CA LEU A 16 12.29 -29.38 -0.98
C LEU A 16 13.82 -29.19 -0.91
N SER A 17 14.32 -28.36 0.00
CA SER A 17 15.76 -28.20 0.20
C SER A 17 16.44 -29.43 0.77
N GLN A 18 15.77 -30.22 1.60
CA GLN A 18 16.30 -31.45 2.16
C GLN A 18 16.21 -32.63 1.19
N GLN A 19 15.17 -32.71 0.36
CA GLN A 19 15.05 -33.80 -0.64
C GLN A 19 16.00 -33.62 -1.82
N LEU A 20 16.42 -32.40 -2.16
CA LEU A 20 17.46 -32.16 -3.18
C LEU A 20 18.87 -32.44 -2.71
N LEU A 21 19.10 -32.77 -1.43
CA LEU A 21 20.41 -33.05 -0.83
C LEU A 21 20.71 -34.51 -0.56
N LEU A 22 19.86 -35.46 -0.97
CA LEU A 22 20.15 -36.88 -0.78
C LEU A 22 21.09 -37.44 -1.87
N PRO A 23 22.29 -37.92 -1.54
CA PRO A 23 23.17 -38.56 -2.51
C PRO A 23 22.72 -39.99 -2.78
N ILE A 24 22.57 -40.33 -4.06
CA ILE A 24 22.42 -41.74 -4.49
C ILE A 24 23.74 -42.44 -4.23
N ALA A 25 23.78 -43.26 -3.19
CA ALA A 25 24.95 -44.07 -2.84
C ALA A 25 24.98 -45.37 -3.66
N GLY A 26 25.83 -45.43 -4.68
CA GLY A 26 26.23 -46.64 -5.36
C GLY A 26 27.72 -46.91 -5.13
N ARG A 27 28.09 -48.05 -4.49
CA ARG A 27 29.47 -48.47 -4.22
C ARG A 27 30.20 -48.82 -5.51
N ALA A 28 31.34 -48.20 -5.79
CA ALA A 28 32.45 -48.81 -6.55
C ALA A 28 33.79 -48.30 -5.99
N ARG A 29 34.67 -49.21 -5.64
CA ARG A 29 36.07 -48.94 -5.20
C ARG A 29 36.93 -48.60 -6.43
N GLY A 30 37.56 -47.47 -6.38
CA GLY A 30 38.59 -47.05 -7.34
C GLY A 30 39.01 -45.62 -7.03
N THR A 31 40.27 -45.42 -6.67
CA THR A 31 40.87 -44.12 -6.37
C THR A 31 40.86 -43.25 -7.64
N GLN A 32 39.80 -42.51 -7.86
CA GLN A 32 39.74 -41.40 -8.78
C GLN A 32 39.46 -40.15 -7.95
N ILE A 33 40.28 -39.10 -8.21
CA ILE A 33 39.99 -37.74 -7.76
C ILE A 33 38.58 -37.43 -8.25
N ALA A 34 37.62 -37.51 -7.37
CA ALA A 34 36.22 -37.20 -7.69
C ALA A 34 36.13 -35.71 -8.00
N MET A 35 36.14 -35.35 -9.26
CA MET A 35 35.55 -34.08 -9.70
C MET A 35 34.12 -34.10 -9.17
N SER A 36 33.81 -33.24 -8.20
CA SER A 36 32.46 -33.10 -7.68
C SER A 36 31.56 -32.78 -8.88
N LYS A 37 30.64 -33.68 -9.21
CA LYS A 37 29.64 -33.43 -10.27
C LYS A 37 28.86 -32.20 -9.82
N LYS A 38 29.05 -31.07 -10.53
CA LYS A 38 28.22 -29.88 -10.31
C LYS A 38 26.76 -30.29 -10.50
N SER A 39 25.96 -30.23 -9.46
CA SER A 39 24.52 -30.41 -9.57
C SER A 39 23.89 -29.05 -9.92
N THR A 40 23.08 -29.01 -10.96
CA THR A 40 22.33 -27.82 -11.36
C THR A 40 20.87 -28.01 -10.97
N ALA A 41 20.30 -27.06 -10.24
CA ALA A 41 18.86 -26.99 -10.04
C ALA A 41 18.29 -26.00 -11.08
N LEU A 42 17.16 -26.36 -11.68
CA LEU A 42 16.44 -25.52 -12.63
C LEU A 42 15.07 -25.15 -12.02
N LEU A 43 14.82 -23.87 -11.82
CA LEU A 43 13.49 -23.33 -11.57
C LEU A 43 12.91 -22.84 -12.91
N LEU A 44 11.91 -23.54 -13.44
CA LEU A 44 11.21 -23.16 -14.67
C LEU A 44 9.84 -22.59 -14.34
N ILE A 45 9.63 -21.31 -14.61
CA ILE A 45 8.37 -20.61 -14.36
C ILE A 45 7.62 -20.51 -15.69
N LEU A 46 6.45 -21.15 -15.74
CA LEU A 46 5.49 -21.01 -16.86
C LEU A 46 4.49 -19.91 -16.47
N ASP A 47 4.87 -18.66 -16.71
CA ASP A 47 4.10 -17.49 -16.30
C ASP A 47 2.74 -17.46 -17.04
N GLY A 48 1.65 -17.33 -16.28
CA GLY A 48 0.29 -17.40 -16.80
C GLY A 48 -0.27 -18.82 -17.04
N TRP A 49 0.52 -19.88 -16.77
CA TRP A 49 0.08 -21.25 -16.90
C TRP A 49 -0.75 -21.69 -15.69
N GLY A 50 -2.07 -21.44 -15.75
CA GLY A 50 -2.99 -21.77 -14.66
C GLY A 50 -3.57 -23.20 -14.76
N HIS A 51 -4.22 -23.63 -13.68
CA HIS A 51 -4.93 -24.90 -13.60
C HIS A 51 -6.44 -24.70 -13.44
N ARG A 52 -7.21 -25.33 -14.32
CA ARG A 52 -8.67 -25.43 -14.23
C ARG A 52 -9.12 -26.68 -15.00
N GLU A 53 -9.96 -27.52 -14.37
CA GLU A 53 -10.45 -28.75 -14.99
C GLU A 53 -11.42 -28.49 -16.16
N ALA A 54 -12.23 -27.42 -16.08
CA ALA A 54 -13.17 -27.08 -17.15
C ALA A 54 -12.42 -26.75 -18.45
N THR A 55 -12.91 -27.29 -19.57
CA THR A 55 -12.31 -27.10 -20.90
C THR A 55 -12.84 -25.84 -21.62
N ASP A 56 -14.02 -25.35 -21.24
CA ASP A 56 -14.59 -24.15 -21.84
C ASP A 56 -13.71 -22.93 -21.60
N SER A 57 -13.35 -22.23 -22.69
CA SER A 57 -12.43 -21.09 -22.68
C SER A 57 -11.09 -21.36 -21.97
N ASN A 58 -10.58 -22.60 -22.03
CA ASN A 58 -9.34 -23.04 -21.39
C ASN A 58 -8.37 -23.60 -22.43
N ALA A 59 -7.52 -22.74 -22.98
CA ALA A 59 -6.56 -23.10 -24.01
C ALA A 59 -5.60 -24.23 -23.57
N ILE A 60 -5.20 -24.27 -22.30
CA ILE A 60 -4.30 -25.29 -21.77
C ILE A 60 -4.98 -26.66 -21.77
N ALA A 61 -6.22 -26.73 -21.27
CA ALA A 61 -6.96 -28.01 -21.16
C ALA A 61 -7.37 -28.60 -22.52
N ILE A 62 -7.53 -27.77 -23.56
CA ILE A 62 -7.88 -28.25 -24.92
C ILE A 62 -6.66 -28.49 -25.83
N ALA A 63 -5.49 -27.98 -25.44
CA ALA A 63 -4.26 -28.17 -26.21
C ALA A 63 -3.71 -29.60 -26.02
N SER A 64 -2.94 -30.07 -27.00
CA SER A 64 -2.14 -31.30 -26.85
C SER A 64 -0.85 -30.96 -26.10
N THR A 65 -0.76 -31.37 -24.83
CA THR A 65 0.38 -31.05 -23.93
C THR A 65 1.06 -32.33 -23.37
N PRO A 66 1.53 -33.27 -24.23
CA PRO A 66 1.96 -34.59 -23.78
C PRO A 66 3.12 -34.56 -22.76
N SER A 67 4.05 -33.62 -22.88
CA SER A 67 5.15 -33.47 -21.94
C SER A 67 4.66 -32.96 -20.57
N TRP A 68 3.75 -31.97 -20.56
CA TRP A 68 3.12 -31.46 -19.36
C TRP A 68 2.27 -32.54 -18.67
N ASP A 69 1.44 -33.23 -19.44
CA ASP A 69 0.56 -34.30 -18.94
C ASP A 69 1.39 -35.42 -18.28
N SER A 70 2.51 -35.82 -18.90
CA SER A 70 3.42 -36.79 -18.36
C SER A 70 4.08 -36.32 -17.05
N LEU A 71 4.54 -35.08 -16.99
CA LEU A 71 5.12 -34.51 -15.77
C LEU A 71 4.08 -34.44 -14.64
N TRP A 72 2.88 -33.95 -14.93
CA TRP A 72 1.81 -33.84 -13.95
C TRP A 72 1.38 -35.19 -13.36
N GLN A 73 1.37 -36.25 -14.17
CA GLN A 73 0.97 -37.59 -13.75
C GLN A 73 2.08 -38.37 -13.02
N GLN A 74 3.34 -38.14 -13.37
CA GLN A 74 4.46 -39.00 -12.93
C GLN A 74 5.35 -38.32 -11.88
N GLN A 75 5.27 -37.03 -11.69
CA GLN A 75 6.09 -36.29 -10.73
C GLN A 75 5.24 -35.78 -9.57
N PRO A 76 5.85 -35.59 -8.38
CA PRO A 76 5.14 -34.90 -7.28
C PRO A 76 4.63 -33.53 -7.74
N SER A 77 3.35 -33.27 -7.53
CA SER A 77 2.68 -32.05 -7.94
C SER A 77 1.78 -31.51 -6.84
N THR A 78 1.62 -30.19 -6.78
CA THR A 78 0.69 -29.51 -5.90
C THR A 78 0.15 -28.25 -6.58
N LEU A 79 -0.98 -27.75 -6.10
CA LEU A 79 -1.54 -26.48 -6.52
C LEU A 79 -1.21 -25.40 -5.49
N ILE A 80 -0.97 -24.20 -5.96
CA ILE A 80 -0.80 -22.99 -5.15
C ILE A 80 -1.79 -21.93 -5.61
N ASP A 81 -2.25 -21.12 -4.67
CA ASP A 81 -3.04 -19.94 -5.01
C ASP A 81 -2.14 -18.86 -5.62
N THR A 82 -2.68 -18.19 -6.65
CA THR A 82 -1.94 -17.15 -7.40
C THR A 82 -2.64 -15.80 -7.39
N SER A 83 -3.62 -15.59 -6.50
CA SER A 83 -4.44 -14.37 -6.43
C SER A 83 -4.80 -14.02 -4.99
N GLY A 84 -5.28 -12.80 -4.79
CA GLY A 84 -5.79 -12.33 -3.50
C GLY A 84 -4.75 -12.39 -2.38
N GLN A 85 -5.21 -12.59 -1.16
CA GLN A 85 -4.37 -12.55 0.04
C GLN A 85 -3.25 -13.58 0.05
N SER A 86 -3.41 -14.71 -0.62
CA SER A 86 -2.39 -15.76 -0.73
C SER A 86 -1.10 -15.27 -1.43
N VAL A 87 -1.16 -14.18 -2.17
CA VAL A 87 -0.01 -13.54 -2.83
C VAL A 87 0.22 -12.08 -2.39
N GLY A 88 -0.42 -11.66 -1.29
CA GLY A 88 -0.24 -10.33 -0.73
C GLY A 88 -1.08 -9.23 -1.38
N LEU A 89 -2.09 -9.59 -2.18
CA LEU A 89 -3.04 -8.70 -2.83
C LEU A 89 -4.37 -8.67 -2.06
N PRO A 90 -5.22 -7.65 -2.27
CA PRO A 90 -6.57 -7.63 -1.73
C PRO A 90 -7.39 -8.86 -2.12
N ALA A 91 -8.33 -9.26 -1.26
CA ALA A 91 -9.23 -10.39 -1.53
C ALA A 91 -9.97 -10.20 -2.87
N GLY A 92 -9.98 -11.24 -3.71
CA GLY A 92 -10.63 -11.22 -5.02
C GLY A 92 -9.82 -10.54 -6.14
N GLN A 93 -8.70 -9.91 -5.84
CA GLN A 93 -7.83 -9.34 -6.86
C GLN A 93 -7.03 -10.44 -7.55
N MET A 94 -7.06 -10.45 -8.89
CA MET A 94 -6.26 -11.36 -9.70
C MET A 94 -4.77 -11.06 -9.54
N GLY A 95 -3.94 -12.12 -9.43
CA GLY A 95 -2.50 -12.00 -9.41
C GLY A 95 -1.91 -11.48 -10.71
N ASN A 96 -0.64 -11.12 -10.65
CA ASN A 96 0.14 -10.68 -11.80
C ASN A 96 1.58 -11.17 -11.70
N SER A 97 2.33 -11.04 -12.80
CA SER A 97 3.71 -11.54 -12.88
C SER A 97 4.66 -10.88 -11.88
N GLU A 98 4.51 -9.58 -11.61
CA GLU A 98 5.36 -8.83 -10.69
C GLU A 98 5.27 -9.41 -9.27
N VAL A 99 4.05 -9.50 -8.76
CA VAL A 99 3.76 -10.05 -7.42
C VAL A 99 4.17 -11.52 -7.34
N GLY A 100 3.87 -12.33 -8.37
CA GLY A 100 4.24 -13.75 -8.40
C GLY A 100 5.74 -13.96 -8.33
N HIS A 101 6.52 -13.27 -9.16
CA HIS A 101 7.98 -13.37 -9.15
C HIS A 101 8.60 -12.84 -7.86
N MET A 102 8.05 -11.75 -7.30
CA MET A 102 8.50 -11.22 -6.01
C MET A 102 8.29 -12.24 -4.88
N ASN A 103 7.13 -12.86 -4.79
CA ASN A 103 6.84 -13.89 -3.79
C ASN A 103 7.74 -15.14 -3.96
N LEU A 104 7.95 -15.60 -5.20
CA LEU A 104 8.86 -16.72 -5.49
C LEU A 104 10.29 -16.39 -5.08
N GLY A 105 10.79 -15.21 -5.42
CA GLY A 105 12.14 -14.78 -5.07
C GLY A 105 12.33 -14.54 -3.57
N ALA A 106 11.31 -13.99 -2.90
CA ALA A 106 11.33 -13.76 -1.46
C ALA A 106 11.13 -15.04 -0.63
N GLY A 107 10.54 -16.11 -1.23
CA GLY A 107 10.20 -17.34 -0.52
C GLY A 107 9.10 -17.15 0.55
N ARG A 108 8.34 -16.07 0.47
CA ARG A 108 7.26 -15.71 1.39
C ARG A 108 6.26 -14.80 0.71
N VAL A 109 5.06 -14.67 1.29
CA VAL A 109 4.07 -13.70 0.82
C VAL A 109 4.57 -12.29 1.11
N VAL A 110 4.64 -11.46 0.06
CA VAL A 110 5.01 -10.05 0.15
C VAL A 110 3.73 -9.24 -0.01
N TYR A 111 3.27 -8.66 1.10
CA TYR A 111 2.05 -7.86 1.10
C TYR A 111 2.27 -6.51 0.43
N GLN A 112 1.35 -6.12 -0.47
CA GLN A 112 1.27 -4.77 -1.01
C GLN A 112 0.86 -3.77 0.08
N SER A 113 1.14 -2.47 -0.12
CA SER A 113 0.90 -1.46 0.91
C SER A 113 -0.51 -1.49 1.49
N LEU A 114 -1.54 -1.60 0.64
CA LEU A 114 -2.93 -1.71 1.10
C LEU A 114 -3.11 -2.92 2.03
N THR A 115 -2.78 -4.11 1.55
CA THR A 115 -3.00 -5.37 2.27
C THR A 115 -2.15 -5.47 3.54
N ARG A 116 -0.93 -4.91 3.51
CA ARG A 116 -0.04 -4.83 4.68
C ARG A 116 -0.67 -4.00 5.79
N ILE A 117 -1.14 -2.79 5.46
CA ILE A 117 -1.74 -1.88 6.43
C ILE A 117 -3.05 -2.46 6.97
N ASP A 118 -3.89 -3.06 6.10
CA ASP A 118 -5.13 -3.70 6.51
C ASP A 118 -4.86 -4.86 7.49
N LYS A 119 -3.85 -5.69 7.20
CA LYS A 119 -3.43 -6.76 8.10
C LYS A 119 -2.96 -6.23 9.45
N ASP A 120 -2.14 -5.19 9.47
CA ASP A 120 -1.68 -4.57 10.72
C ASP A 120 -2.85 -3.97 11.52
N ILE A 121 -3.90 -3.47 10.84
CA ILE A 121 -5.14 -3.02 11.52
C ILE A 121 -5.88 -4.20 12.13
N GLU A 122 -6.04 -5.30 11.40
CA GLU A 122 -6.72 -6.52 11.87
C GLU A 122 -5.98 -7.17 13.05
N GLU A 123 -4.65 -7.19 13.02
CA GLU A 123 -3.79 -7.75 14.06
C GLU A 123 -3.57 -6.79 15.24
N GLY A 124 -3.93 -5.51 15.09
CA GLY A 124 -3.75 -4.48 16.11
C GLY A 124 -2.41 -3.76 16.08
N GLU A 125 -1.47 -4.19 15.25
CA GLU A 125 -0.12 -3.63 15.11
C GLU A 125 -0.14 -2.17 14.61
N PHE A 126 -1.12 -1.81 13.78
CA PHE A 126 -1.34 -0.43 13.34
C PHE A 126 -1.46 0.54 14.52
N TYR A 127 -2.15 0.14 15.59
CA TYR A 127 -2.38 0.97 16.77
C TYR A 127 -1.15 1.08 17.68
N GLU A 128 -0.13 0.28 17.43
CA GLU A 128 1.18 0.33 18.11
C GLU A 128 2.29 0.84 17.19
N ASN A 129 2.01 1.22 15.94
CA ASN A 129 2.99 1.83 15.04
C ASN A 129 3.61 3.06 15.71
N GLU A 130 4.92 3.00 15.96
CA GLU A 130 5.63 3.99 16.76
C GLU A 130 5.48 5.41 16.21
N VAL A 131 5.54 5.59 14.90
CA VAL A 131 5.45 6.90 14.23
C VAL A 131 4.06 7.51 14.43
N LEU A 132 3.00 6.74 14.16
CA LEU A 132 1.61 7.19 14.34
C LEU A 132 1.30 7.47 15.80
N VAL A 133 1.75 6.59 16.71
CA VAL A 133 1.56 6.74 18.16
C VAL A 133 2.26 7.97 18.69
N GLN A 134 3.51 8.24 18.27
CA GLN A 134 4.25 9.42 18.72
C GLN A 134 3.62 10.72 18.19
N ALA A 135 3.18 10.75 16.96
CA ALA A 135 2.46 11.88 16.38
C ALA A 135 1.16 12.19 17.17
N ALA A 136 0.34 11.16 17.43
CA ALA A 136 -0.89 11.33 18.21
C ALA A 136 -0.62 11.76 19.66
N LYS A 137 0.39 11.18 20.33
CA LYS A 137 0.80 11.59 21.67
C LYS A 137 1.31 13.03 21.71
N ARG A 138 2.00 13.49 20.66
CA ARG A 138 2.49 14.86 20.54
C ARG A 138 1.32 15.84 20.49
N ALA A 139 0.31 15.60 19.63
CA ALA A 139 -0.88 16.42 19.57
C ALA A 139 -1.64 16.44 20.92
N ALA A 140 -1.83 15.27 21.54
CA ALA A 140 -2.54 15.15 22.80
C ALA A 140 -1.82 15.87 23.96
N SER A 141 -0.50 15.71 24.08
CA SER A 141 0.29 16.30 25.17
C SER A 141 0.44 17.82 25.06
N ARG A 142 0.40 18.36 23.84
CA ARG A 142 0.48 19.80 23.57
C ARG A 142 -0.88 20.48 23.46
N GLU A 143 -1.97 19.70 23.54
CA GLU A 143 -3.34 20.16 23.33
C GLU A 143 -3.55 20.85 21.98
N THR A 144 -2.71 20.51 20.97
CA THR A 144 -2.83 20.97 19.59
C THR A 144 -3.78 20.06 18.80
N ALA A 145 -4.13 20.44 17.58
CA ALA A 145 -4.98 19.62 16.73
C ALA A 145 -4.20 18.50 16.06
N LEU A 146 -4.92 17.42 15.73
CA LEU A 146 -4.46 16.40 14.80
C LEU A 146 -5.41 16.38 13.60
N HIS A 147 -4.82 16.59 12.44
CA HIS A 147 -5.50 16.62 11.16
C HIS A 147 -5.21 15.35 10.39
N VAL A 148 -6.25 14.61 10.01
CA VAL A 148 -6.16 13.44 9.14
C VAL A 148 -6.57 13.85 7.74
N LEU A 149 -5.69 13.68 6.78
CA LEU A 149 -5.92 13.96 5.35
C LEU A 149 -5.93 12.66 4.58
N GLY A 150 -6.77 12.53 3.58
CA GLY A 150 -6.72 11.38 2.68
C GLY A 150 -7.94 11.24 1.79
N LEU A 151 -7.80 10.38 0.78
CA LEU A 151 -8.90 10.02 -0.12
C LEU A 151 -9.87 9.10 0.63
N MET A 152 -10.98 9.66 1.09
CA MET A 152 -12.03 8.97 1.84
C MET A 152 -12.88 8.11 0.89
N SER A 153 -12.42 6.92 0.59
CA SER A 153 -12.94 6.08 -0.47
C SER A 153 -12.71 4.59 -0.17
N PRO A 154 -13.65 3.70 -0.52
CA PRO A 154 -13.44 2.24 -0.49
C PRO A 154 -12.68 1.71 -1.71
N GLY A 155 -12.23 2.57 -2.64
CA GLY A 155 -11.62 2.15 -3.92
C GLY A 155 -10.27 1.44 -3.80
N GLY A 156 -9.49 1.71 -2.75
CA GLY A 156 -8.26 0.96 -2.45
C GLY A 156 -7.10 1.16 -3.45
N ILE A 157 -7.09 2.25 -4.20
CA ILE A 157 -6.02 2.53 -5.20
C ILE A 157 -4.97 3.50 -4.65
N HIS A 158 -5.39 4.55 -3.95
CA HIS A 158 -4.51 5.56 -3.37
C HIS A 158 -4.56 5.59 -1.85
N SER A 159 -5.70 5.23 -1.29
CA SER A 159 -6.05 5.23 0.12
C SER A 159 -7.19 4.24 0.34
N HIS A 160 -7.52 3.95 1.58
CA HIS A 160 -8.74 3.22 1.92
C HIS A 160 -9.41 3.85 3.14
N GLU A 161 -10.74 3.99 3.10
CA GLU A 161 -11.50 4.62 4.19
C GLU A 161 -11.34 3.90 5.53
N ASP A 162 -11.17 2.56 5.54
CA ASP A 162 -10.93 1.80 6.78
C ASP A 162 -9.63 2.20 7.46
N GLN A 163 -8.58 2.48 6.69
CA GLN A 163 -7.29 2.94 7.22
C GLN A 163 -7.39 4.36 7.78
N ILE A 164 -8.17 5.24 7.13
CA ILE A 164 -8.48 6.57 7.66
C ILE A 164 -9.24 6.45 8.99
N MET A 165 -10.26 5.59 9.05
CA MET A 165 -11.02 5.35 10.27
C MET A 165 -10.14 4.77 11.39
N ALA A 166 -9.19 3.88 11.05
CA ALA A 166 -8.22 3.36 12.01
C ALA A 166 -7.30 4.47 12.56
N ALA A 167 -6.86 5.42 11.72
CA ALA A 167 -6.07 6.57 12.18
C ALA A 167 -6.87 7.48 13.12
N LEU A 168 -8.14 7.73 12.83
CA LEU A 168 -9.03 8.48 13.73
C LEU A 168 -9.20 7.76 15.07
N GLU A 169 -9.37 6.44 15.05
CA GLU A 169 -9.50 5.63 16.26
C GLU A 169 -8.21 5.61 17.07
N LEU A 170 -7.03 5.47 16.43
CA LEU A 170 -5.72 5.57 17.07
C LEU A 170 -5.57 6.92 17.77
N ALA A 171 -5.86 8.02 17.09
CA ALA A 171 -5.78 9.36 17.65
C ALA A 171 -6.69 9.51 18.89
N ARG A 172 -7.93 9.01 18.81
CA ARG A 172 -8.86 8.97 19.93
C ARG A 172 -8.31 8.18 21.11
N GLN A 173 -7.79 6.98 20.88
CA GLN A 173 -7.21 6.12 21.93
C GLN A 173 -6.02 6.75 22.60
N ARG A 174 -5.23 7.57 21.89
CA ARG A 174 -4.08 8.30 22.42
C ARG A 174 -4.45 9.65 23.06
N GLY A 175 -5.75 9.96 23.17
CA GLY A 175 -6.28 11.09 23.95
C GLY A 175 -6.30 12.43 23.19
N VAL A 176 -6.23 12.40 21.85
CA VAL A 176 -6.38 13.61 21.03
C VAL A 176 -7.82 14.12 21.17
N ARG A 177 -7.98 15.40 21.50
CA ARG A 177 -9.29 16.04 21.68
C ARG A 177 -9.71 16.89 20.49
N LYS A 178 -8.77 17.54 19.81
CA LYS A 178 -8.99 18.33 18.60
C LYS A 178 -8.61 17.45 17.40
N LEU A 179 -9.57 16.67 16.90
CA LEU A 179 -9.34 15.69 15.82
C LEU A 179 -10.17 16.08 14.60
N TYR A 180 -9.52 16.31 13.50
CA TYR A 180 -10.15 16.81 12.28
C TYR A 180 -9.86 15.90 11.08
N LEU A 181 -10.90 15.61 10.29
CA LEU A 181 -10.77 14.92 9.01
C LEU A 181 -10.95 15.90 7.86
N HIS A 182 -9.98 15.99 6.99
CA HIS A 182 -10.06 16.66 5.70
C HIS A 182 -10.25 15.59 4.63
N ALA A 183 -11.50 15.38 4.22
CA ALA A 183 -11.84 14.28 3.32
C ALA A 183 -11.66 14.71 1.85
N PHE A 184 -10.77 14.02 1.14
CA PHE A 184 -10.70 14.10 -0.31
C PHE A 184 -11.68 13.08 -0.90
N LEU A 185 -12.38 13.46 -1.98
CA LEU A 185 -13.43 12.64 -2.57
C LEU A 185 -12.97 12.03 -3.89
N ASP A 186 -13.42 10.80 -4.16
CA ASP A 186 -12.89 9.98 -5.25
C ASP A 186 -13.61 10.21 -6.59
N GLY A 187 -14.66 9.46 -6.90
CA GLY A 187 -15.40 9.55 -8.14
C GLY A 187 -14.67 9.10 -9.40
N ARG A 188 -13.44 8.56 -9.26
CA ARG A 188 -12.62 8.05 -10.36
C ARG A 188 -12.29 6.58 -10.22
N ASP A 189 -11.86 6.16 -9.04
CA ASP A 189 -11.62 4.76 -8.68
C ASP A 189 -12.89 4.12 -8.10
N THR A 190 -13.88 4.95 -7.79
CA THR A 190 -15.26 4.60 -7.39
C THR A 190 -16.28 5.34 -8.27
N PRO A 191 -17.54 4.93 -8.26
CA PRO A 191 -18.59 5.63 -9.03
C PRO A 191 -18.68 7.12 -8.69
N PRO A 192 -18.97 8.01 -9.69
CA PRO A 192 -18.88 9.47 -9.54
C PRO A 192 -19.81 10.08 -8.50
N ARG A 193 -20.72 9.53 -7.88
CA ARG A 193 -21.61 10.05 -6.82
C ARG A 193 -21.82 9.00 -5.74
N SER A 194 -20.74 8.53 -5.15
CA SER A 194 -20.76 7.44 -4.17
C SER A 194 -20.19 7.80 -2.79
N ALA A 195 -19.65 9.02 -2.61
CA ALA A 195 -18.93 9.40 -1.39
C ALA A 195 -19.81 9.55 -0.14
N LEU A 196 -21.13 9.65 -0.28
CA LEU A 196 -22.03 9.95 0.84
C LEU A 196 -21.91 8.93 1.98
N ALA A 197 -21.86 7.64 1.68
CA ALA A 197 -21.77 6.59 2.70
C ALA A 197 -20.47 6.69 3.52
N SER A 198 -19.34 6.97 2.86
CA SER A 198 -18.04 7.16 3.50
C SER A 198 -18.05 8.38 4.44
N LEU A 199 -18.64 9.50 4.00
CA LEU A 199 -18.76 10.70 4.83
C LEU A 199 -19.68 10.49 6.03
N GLN A 200 -20.83 9.84 5.86
CA GLN A 200 -21.73 9.50 6.94
C GLN A 200 -21.07 8.60 7.97
N ARG A 201 -20.23 7.68 7.52
CA ARG A 201 -19.43 6.82 8.42
C ARG A 201 -18.47 7.66 9.29
N ALA A 202 -17.81 8.62 8.71
CA ALA A 202 -16.90 9.53 9.43
C ALA A 202 -17.68 10.43 10.40
N GLU A 203 -18.79 11.03 9.97
CA GLU A 203 -19.66 11.86 10.82
C GLU A 203 -20.20 11.05 12.01
N ALA A 204 -20.65 9.82 11.78
CA ALA A 204 -21.11 8.92 12.83
C ALA A 204 -20.01 8.57 13.85
N PHE A 205 -18.76 8.43 13.42
CA PHE A 205 -17.62 8.25 14.32
C PHE A 205 -17.45 9.46 15.25
N PHE A 206 -17.37 10.65 14.71
CA PHE A 206 -17.20 11.88 15.48
C PHE A 206 -18.38 12.11 16.46
N GLN A 207 -19.60 11.91 15.97
CA GLN A 207 -20.79 12.02 16.81
C GLN A 207 -20.80 11.01 17.96
N ARG A 208 -20.47 9.74 17.68
CA ARG A 208 -20.43 8.67 18.70
C ARG A 208 -19.44 8.97 19.81
N HIS A 209 -18.28 9.53 19.47
CA HIS A 209 -17.20 9.74 20.43
C HIS A 209 -17.16 11.15 21.02
N GLY A 210 -17.95 12.09 20.51
CA GLY A 210 -18.01 13.47 20.98
C GLY A 210 -16.67 14.22 20.86
N ILE A 211 -15.87 13.89 19.84
CA ILE A 211 -14.56 14.50 19.60
C ILE A 211 -14.43 14.93 18.12
N GLY A 212 -13.93 16.12 17.86
CA GLY A 212 -13.60 16.57 16.51
C GLY A 212 -14.76 16.56 15.50
N ARG A 213 -14.42 16.59 14.22
CA ARG A 213 -15.38 16.57 13.10
C ARG A 213 -14.70 16.35 11.76
N VAL A 214 -15.49 16.11 10.70
CA VAL A 214 -15.04 16.39 9.34
C VAL A 214 -14.90 17.91 9.21
N ALA A 215 -13.73 18.38 8.81
CA ALA A 215 -13.38 19.81 8.76
C ALA A 215 -13.49 20.41 7.37
N SER A 216 -13.28 19.62 6.33
CA SER A 216 -13.39 20.07 4.95
C SER A 216 -13.64 18.94 3.97
N LEU A 217 -14.20 19.30 2.81
CA LEU A 217 -14.33 18.43 1.64
C LEU A 217 -13.61 19.04 0.45
N CYS A 218 -12.99 18.20 -0.37
CA CYS A 218 -12.41 18.62 -1.64
C CYS A 218 -12.29 17.39 -2.56
N GLY A 219 -12.70 17.51 -3.82
CA GLY A 219 -12.51 16.46 -4.81
C GLY A 219 -11.03 16.23 -5.12
N ARG A 220 -10.69 14.99 -5.44
CA ARG A 220 -9.30 14.58 -5.73
C ARG A 220 -8.69 15.33 -6.92
N PHE A 221 -9.50 15.86 -7.81
CA PHE A 221 -9.05 16.71 -8.92
C PHE A 221 -8.22 17.90 -8.44
N TYR A 222 -8.55 18.46 -7.27
CA TYR A 222 -7.83 19.57 -6.65
C TYR A 222 -6.77 19.10 -5.66
N ALA A 223 -7.14 18.22 -4.73
CA ALA A 223 -6.29 17.84 -3.60
C ALA A 223 -5.20 16.81 -3.96
N MET A 224 -5.35 16.12 -5.09
CA MET A 224 -4.49 15.00 -5.47
C MET A 224 -3.96 15.17 -6.90
N ASP A 225 -3.61 16.39 -7.28
CA ASP A 225 -2.93 16.64 -8.55
C ASP A 225 -1.52 16.02 -8.56
N ARG A 226 -1.04 15.61 -9.73
CA ARG A 226 0.31 15.08 -9.94
C ARG A 226 1.01 15.69 -11.18
N ASP A 227 0.35 16.65 -11.82
CA ASP A 227 0.78 17.20 -13.10
C ASP A 227 1.25 18.67 -12.97
N ASN A 228 1.59 19.10 -11.72
CA ASN A 228 2.03 20.45 -11.36
C ASN A 228 1.00 21.54 -11.74
N ARG A 229 -0.28 21.20 -11.61
CA ARG A 229 -1.38 22.16 -11.73
C ARG A 229 -1.53 22.90 -10.40
N TRP A 230 -0.62 23.82 -10.16
CA TRP A 230 -0.51 24.51 -8.88
C TRP A 230 -1.74 25.32 -8.48
N ASP A 231 -2.53 25.78 -9.44
CA ASP A 231 -3.83 26.39 -9.19
C ASP A 231 -4.82 25.47 -8.45
N ARG A 232 -4.81 24.17 -8.78
CA ARG A 232 -5.62 23.16 -8.10
C ARG A 232 -5.12 22.88 -6.70
N VAL A 233 -3.82 22.62 -6.58
CA VAL A 233 -3.17 22.32 -5.30
C VAL A 233 -3.30 23.50 -4.34
N GLN A 234 -3.15 24.73 -4.82
CA GLN A 234 -3.31 25.96 -4.04
C GLN A 234 -4.73 26.09 -3.45
N SER A 235 -5.75 25.70 -4.21
CA SER A 235 -7.13 25.70 -3.70
C SER A 235 -7.28 24.81 -2.47
N SER A 236 -6.71 23.59 -2.54
CA SER A 236 -6.69 22.64 -1.40
C SER A 236 -5.83 23.14 -0.25
N TYR A 237 -4.66 23.70 -0.54
CA TYR A 237 -3.79 24.28 0.48
C TYR A 237 -4.48 25.40 1.26
N ARG A 238 -5.13 26.34 0.56
CA ARG A 238 -5.86 27.45 1.19
C ARG A 238 -7.09 26.99 1.96
N LEU A 239 -7.76 25.93 1.51
CA LEU A 239 -8.82 25.29 2.28
C LEU A 239 -8.31 24.81 3.64
N LEU A 240 -7.15 24.16 3.66
CA LEU A 240 -6.56 23.56 4.86
C LEU A 240 -5.97 24.57 5.83
N THR A 241 -5.36 25.65 5.31
CA THR A 241 -4.58 26.60 6.13
C THR A 241 -5.24 27.96 6.34
N GLU A 242 -6.21 28.33 5.49
CA GLU A 242 -6.87 29.64 5.54
C GLU A 242 -8.40 29.56 5.65
N ALA A 243 -9.01 28.34 5.63
CA ALA A 243 -10.44 28.09 5.42
C ALA A 243 -10.99 28.86 4.20
N LYS A 244 -10.16 29.07 3.20
CA LYS A 244 -10.53 29.85 2.02
C LYS A 244 -11.10 28.90 0.97
N ALA A 245 -12.41 28.94 0.87
CA ALA A 245 -13.16 28.06 -0.02
C ALA A 245 -14.37 28.79 -0.60
N PRO A 246 -14.82 28.39 -1.81
CA PRO A 246 -16.04 28.96 -2.39
C PRO A 246 -17.31 28.58 -1.63
N PHE A 247 -17.28 27.51 -0.86
CA PHE A 247 -18.45 26.98 -0.17
C PHE A 247 -18.17 26.65 1.30
N THR A 248 -19.25 26.78 2.10
CA THR A 248 -19.29 26.39 3.52
C THR A 248 -20.56 25.59 3.76
N SER A 249 -20.49 24.57 4.61
CA SER A 249 -21.64 23.76 4.98
C SER A 249 -21.58 23.37 6.47
N ALA A 250 -22.74 23.14 7.07
CA ALA A 250 -22.82 22.74 8.46
C ALA A 250 -22.41 21.28 8.72
N SER A 251 -22.47 20.42 7.72
CA SER A 251 -22.04 19.02 7.78
C SER A 251 -21.42 18.55 6.47
N ALA A 252 -20.65 17.50 6.52
CA ALA A 252 -20.01 16.92 5.33
C ALA A 252 -21.06 16.37 4.36
N SER A 253 -22.05 15.66 4.87
CA SER A 253 -23.15 15.12 4.06
C SER A 253 -23.93 16.23 3.36
N ALA A 254 -24.29 17.32 4.07
CA ALA A 254 -24.99 18.45 3.46
C ALA A 254 -24.11 19.19 2.45
N GLY A 255 -22.80 19.32 2.71
CA GLY A 255 -21.83 19.92 1.77
C GLY A 255 -21.73 19.13 0.47
N LEU A 256 -21.72 17.81 0.56
CA LEU A 256 -21.70 16.91 -0.61
C LEU A 256 -23.01 16.99 -1.40
N GLU A 257 -24.16 16.95 -0.73
CA GLU A 257 -25.47 17.09 -1.39
C GLU A 257 -25.59 18.43 -2.13
N ALA A 258 -25.12 19.53 -1.52
CA ALA A 258 -25.08 20.83 -2.17
C ALA A 258 -24.15 20.84 -3.40
N ALA A 259 -23.02 20.12 -3.36
CA ALA A 259 -22.15 19.96 -4.52
C ALA A 259 -22.86 19.20 -5.66
N TYR A 260 -23.57 18.11 -5.34
CA TYR A 260 -24.34 17.36 -6.34
C TYR A 260 -25.48 18.20 -6.97
N GLN A 261 -26.08 19.11 -6.19
CA GLN A 261 -27.07 20.07 -6.73
C GLN A 261 -26.45 21.09 -7.69
N ARG A 262 -25.15 21.36 -7.57
CA ARG A 262 -24.38 22.19 -8.51
C ARG A 262 -23.84 21.40 -9.71
N ASP A 263 -24.26 20.13 -9.84
CA ASP A 263 -23.81 19.21 -10.88
C ASP A 263 -22.30 18.89 -10.81
N GLU A 264 -21.71 18.93 -9.60
CA GLU A 264 -20.38 18.45 -9.31
C GLU A 264 -20.44 16.95 -8.99
N ASP A 265 -19.50 16.15 -9.52
CA ASP A 265 -19.29 14.78 -9.11
C ASP A 265 -18.17 14.72 -8.05
N ASP A 266 -18.04 13.60 -7.31
CA ASP A 266 -17.06 13.45 -6.22
C ASP A 266 -15.66 13.94 -6.60
N GLU A 267 -15.16 13.56 -7.78
CA GLU A 267 -13.84 13.95 -8.26
C GLU A 267 -13.65 15.47 -8.33
N PHE A 268 -14.72 16.21 -8.65
CA PHE A 268 -14.70 17.64 -8.95
C PHE A 268 -15.34 18.53 -7.88
N VAL A 269 -15.72 17.97 -6.74
CA VAL A 269 -16.25 18.75 -5.63
C VAL A 269 -15.26 19.84 -5.26
N GLN A 270 -15.71 21.09 -5.36
CA GLN A 270 -14.87 22.23 -5.03
C GLN A 270 -14.65 22.33 -3.53
N ALA A 271 -13.55 22.99 -3.15
CA ALA A 271 -13.19 23.21 -1.75
C ALA A 271 -14.40 23.72 -0.93
N THR A 272 -14.72 22.99 0.12
CA THR A 272 -15.86 23.26 1.01
C THR A 272 -15.40 23.17 2.46
N VAL A 273 -15.56 24.26 3.21
CA VAL A 273 -15.35 24.29 4.66
C VAL A 273 -16.54 23.65 5.35
N ILE A 274 -16.28 22.77 6.31
CA ILE A 274 -17.33 22.17 7.14
C ILE A 274 -17.23 22.76 8.54
N GLN A 275 -18.24 23.56 8.90
CA GLN A 275 -18.36 24.18 10.21
C GLN A 275 -19.82 24.44 10.55
N SER A 276 -20.21 24.16 11.77
CA SER A 276 -21.55 24.50 12.29
C SER A 276 -21.62 26.00 12.64
N ASP A 277 -22.83 26.52 12.72
CA ASP A 277 -23.05 27.93 13.10
C ASP A 277 -22.40 28.25 14.45
N GLY A 278 -21.60 29.31 14.47
CA GLY A 278 -20.90 29.77 15.68
C GLY A 278 -19.59 29.05 16.00
N GLU A 279 -19.23 28.01 15.26
CA GLU A 279 -17.92 27.37 15.36
C GLU A 279 -16.87 28.07 14.49
N ALA A 280 -15.61 28.09 14.94
CA ALA A 280 -14.49 28.47 14.09
C ALA A 280 -14.16 27.36 13.11
N PRO A 281 -13.65 27.67 11.89
CA PRO A 281 -13.15 26.65 10.98
C PRO A 281 -11.96 25.91 11.62
N ALA A 282 -11.81 24.62 11.30
CA ALA A 282 -10.64 23.86 11.73
C ALA A 282 -9.54 24.05 10.68
N LEU A 283 -8.56 24.85 11.01
CA LEU A 283 -7.37 25.13 10.19
C LEU A 283 -6.20 24.29 10.68
N ILE A 284 -5.28 23.99 9.80
CA ILE A 284 -3.95 23.52 10.17
C ILE A 284 -3.17 24.76 10.62
N ASP A 285 -2.75 24.81 11.88
CA ASP A 285 -2.11 25.93 12.54
C ASP A 285 -0.77 25.52 13.16
N ASP A 286 -0.03 26.49 13.71
CA ASP A 286 1.27 26.23 14.34
C ASP A 286 1.20 25.20 15.47
N GLY A 287 2.07 24.23 15.43
CA GLY A 287 2.15 23.14 16.41
C GLY A 287 1.20 21.98 16.17
N ASP A 288 0.29 22.07 15.21
CA ASP A 288 -0.62 20.98 14.87
C ASP A 288 0.10 19.80 14.20
N VAL A 289 -0.52 18.65 14.26
CA VAL A 289 -0.01 17.41 13.70
C VAL A 289 -0.86 16.99 12.51
N VAL A 290 -0.21 16.57 11.43
CA VAL A 290 -0.86 16.12 10.20
C VAL A 290 -0.52 14.65 9.94
N LEU A 291 -1.54 13.81 9.72
CA LEU A 291 -1.41 12.45 9.20
C LEU A 291 -2.00 12.40 7.79
N PHE A 292 -1.18 12.12 6.78
CA PHE A 292 -1.66 11.96 5.42
C PHE A 292 -1.79 10.47 5.07
N MET A 293 -3.04 10.00 4.95
CA MET A 293 -3.40 8.58 4.92
C MET A 293 -3.45 7.96 3.52
N ASN A 294 -2.84 8.56 2.53
CA ASN A 294 -2.67 7.92 1.23
C ASN A 294 -1.44 6.99 1.28
N PHE A 295 -1.61 5.73 0.87
CA PHE A 295 -0.49 4.78 0.77
C PHE A 295 0.19 4.79 -0.61
N ARG A 296 -0.40 5.41 -1.63
CA ARG A 296 0.21 5.60 -2.93
C ARG A 296 0.69 7.03 -3.09
N ALA A 297 2.00 7.15 -3.33
CA ALA A 297 2.75 8.40 -3.27
C ALA A 297 2.45 9.41 -4.38
N ASP A 298 2.17 8.94 -5.61
CA ASP A 298 2.19 9.77 -6.83
C ASP A 298 1.29 11.01 -6.78
N ARG A 299 0.14 10.92 -6.09
CA ARG A 299 -0.83 12.01 -5.94
C ARG A 299 -0.84 12.66 -4.54
N ALA A 300 0.02 12.21 -3.63
CA ALA A 300 0.16 12.82 -2.31
C ALA A 300 1.33 13.83 -2.26
N ARG A 301 2.35 13.66 -3.10
CA ARG A 301 3.58 14.45 -3.08
C ARG A 301 3.37 15.94 -3.14
N GLN A 302 2.58 16.42 -4.09
CA GLN A 302 2.46 17.86 -4.35
C GLN A 302 1.85 18.59 -3.16
N LEU A 303 0.74 18.09 -2.62
CA LEU A 303 0.12 18.70 -1.45
C LEU A 303 1.02 18.56 -0.21
N THR A 304 1.72 17.45 -0.04
CA THR A 304 2.71 17.29 1.03
C THR A 304 3.79 18.36 0.96
N ARG A 305 4.41 18.55 -0.21
CA ARG A 305 5.44 19.56 -0.41
C ARG A 305 4.98 20.97 -0.08
N THR A 306 3.73 21.31 -0.36
CA THR A 306 3.18 22.63 0.01
C THR A 306 3.16 22.85 1.52
N LEU A 307 3.06 21.80 2.32
CA LEU A 307 2.97 21.87 3.77
C LEU A 307 4.33 21.76 4.47
N VAL A 308 5.28 20.99 3.90
CA VAL A 308 6.54 20.65 4.57
C VAL A 308 7.77 21.30 3.95
N ASP A 309 7.83 21.51 2.63
CA ASP A 309 9.04 22.05 1.99
C ASP A 309 9.21 23.54 2.28
N ASP A 310 10.38 23.92 2.78
CA ASP A 310 10.73 25.31 3.02
C ASP A 310 10.82 26.10 1.70
N ASP A 311 11.43 25.52 0.70
CA ASP A 311 11.76 26.12 -0.58
C ASP A 311 10.66 25.92 -1.64
N PHE A 312 9.43 25.56 -1.22
CA PHE A 312 8.33 25.39 -2.17
C PHE A 312 8.02 26.71 -2.89
N ASP A 313 8.05 26.67 -4.22
CA ASP A 313 7.91 27.81 -5.13
C ASP A 313 6.73 27.73 -6.11
N GLY A 314 5.92 26.68 -6.04
CA GLY A 314 4.79 26.47 -6.96
C GLY A 314 3.69 27.53 -6.91
N PHE A 315 3.51 28.19 -5.75
CA PHE A 315 2.64 29.35 -5.55
C PHE A 315 2.99 30.09 -4.24
N GLU A 316 2.54 31.33 -4.11
CA GLU A 316 2.73 32.11 -2.89
C GLU A 316 1.83 31.59 -1.75
N ARG A 317 2.45 31.22 -0.62
CA ARG A 317 1.80 30.78 0.60
C ARG A 317 1.62 31.97 1.55
N ASN A 318 0.37 32.47 1.68
CA ASN A 318 0.08 33.58 2.59
C ASN A 318 0.22 33.20 4.07
N VAL A 319 -0.15 31.97 4.38
CA VAL A 319 -0.02 31.35 5.70
C VAL A 319 0.82 30.08 5.53
N ARG A 320 1.79 29.91 6.38
CA ARG A 320 2.63 28.71 6.42
C ARG A 320 2.72 28.23 7.87
N PRO A 321 1.90 27.25 8.26
CA PRO A 321 1.94 26.72 9.62
C PRO A 321 3.25 25.99 9.89
N LEU A 322 3.82 26.22 11.06
CA LEU A 322 4.96 25.48 11.59
C LEU A 322 4.43 24.21 12.27
N LEU A 323 4.35 23.13 11.54
CA LEU A 323 3.75 21.89 12.01
C LEU A 323 4.50 21.29 13.22
N GLY A 324 3.75 20.77 14.16
CA GLY A 324 4.28 19.99 15.27
C GLY A 324 4.83 18.64 14.79
N ASP A 325 4.18 18.06 13.78
CA ASP A 325 4.62 16.86 13.06
C ASP A 325 3.86 16.72 11.74
N PHE A 326 4.49 16.09 10.75
CA PHE A 326 3.84 15.63 9.53
C PHE A 326 4.21 14.16 9.30
N VAL A 327 3.20 13.31 9.18
CA VAL A 327 3.40 11.87 8.95
C VAL A 327 2.84 11.48 7.60
N MET A 328 3.69 11.00 6.73
CA MET A 328 3.31 10.26 5.53
C MET A 328 2.95 8.82 5.92
N LEU A 329 1.84 8.30 5.42
CA LEU A 329 1.50 6.89 5.66
C LEU A 329 2.54 5.95 5.05
N THR A 330 2.96 6.22 3.82
CA THR A 330 4.10 5.58 3.15
C THR A 330 5.09 6.66 2.70
N GLU A 331 6.30 6.29 2.32
CA GLU A 331 7.26 7.25 1.77
C GLU A 331 6.77 7.83 0.45
N TYR A 332 6.54 9.14 0.39
CA TYR A 332 6.07 9.81 -0.82
C TYR A 332 7.20 10.21 -1.76
N ALA A 333 8.35 10.56 -1.22
CA ALA A 333 9.61 10.72 -1.93
C ALA A 333 10.76 10.72 -0.91
N ALA A 334 11.93 10.26 -1.31
CA ALA A 334 13.10 10.15 -0.43
C ALA A 334 13.69 11.52 -0.01
N ASP A 335 13.36 12.58 -0.73
CA ASP A 335 13.79 13.95 -0.47
C ASP A 335 12.75 14.79 0.32
N ILE A 336 11.65 14.21 0.73
CA ILE A 336 10.67 14.85 1.62
C ILE A 336 11.07 14.60 3.08
N ASP A 337 11.44 15.66 3.79
CA ASP A 337 11.80 15.58 5.22
C ASP A 337 10.53 15.55 6.09
N ALA A 338 9.95 14.35 6.21
CA ALA A 338 8.77 14.10 7.04
C ALA A 338 8.77 12.66 7.55
N ALA A 339 8.13 12.43 8.69
CA ALA A 339 8.03 11.09 9.28
C ALA A 339 7.22 10.14 8.36
N CYS A 340 7.60 8.87 8.33
CA CYS A 340 6.96 7.85 7.51
C CYS A 340 6.53 6.66 8.37
N ALA A 341 5.22 6.36 8.39
CA ALA A 341 4.67 5.28 9.20
C ALA A 341 4.97 3.89 8.64
N TYR A 342 4.95 3.76 7.32
CA TYR A 342 5.20 2.51 6.59
C TYR A 342 6.26 2.75 5.51
N PRO A 343 7.54 2.77 5.87
CA PRO A 343 8.62 2.92 4.89
C PRO A 343 8.65 1.74 3.91
N PRO A 344 9.31 1.91 2.74
CA PRO A 344 9.51 0.84 1.79
C PRO A 344 10.09 -0.41 2.45
N GLN A 345 9.54 -1.57 2.13
CA GLN A 345 10.07 -2.83 2.65
C GLN A 345 11.36 -3.19 1.93
N VAL A 346 12.42 -3.37 2.69
CA VAL A 346 13.63 -4.04 2.20
C VAL A 346 13.41 -5.54 2.32
N LEU A 347 13.41 -6.23 1.20
CA LEU A 347 13.26 -7.68 1.17
C LEU A 347 14.64 -8.33 1.32
N ASP A 348 15.05 -8.59 2.56
CA ASP A 348 16.25 -9.33 2.85
C ASP A 348 16.04 -10.84 2.69
N ASN A 349 17.16 -11.58 2.53
CA ASN A 349 17.19 -13.03 2.44
C ASN A 349 16.30 -13.58 1.30
N VAL A 350 16.30 -12.87 0.17
CA VAL A 350 15.70 -13.38 -1.07
C VAL A 350 16.58 -14.51 -1.65
N LEU A 351 16.02 -15.34 -2.54
CA LEU A 351 16.73 -16.50 -3.11
C LEU A 351 18.08 -16.12 -3.73
N GLY A 352 18.13 -14.99 -4.46
CA GLY A 352 19.37 -14.48 -5.06
C GLY A 352 20.46 -14.21 -4.02
N GLN A 353 20.11 -13.54 -2.92
CA GLN A 353 21.00 -13.27 -1.80
C GLN A 353 21.44 -14.58 -1.12
N TYR A 354 20.49 -15.46 -0.80
CA TYR A 354 20.79 -16.73 -0.14
C TYR A 354 21.77 -17.59 -0.95
N LEU A 355 21.63 -17.64 -2.28
CA LEU A 355 22.54 -18.36 -3.16
C LEU A 355 23.92 -17.70 -3.19
N ALA A 356 23.99 -16.38 -3.24
CA ALA A 356 25.25 -15.62 -3.22
C ALA A 356 26.00 -15.84 -1.91
N ASP A 357 25.33 -15.75 -0.76
CA ASP A 357 25.91 -15.97 0.58
C ASP A 357 26.45 -17.40 0.74
N ASN A 358 25.84 -18.36 0.06
CA ASN A 358 26.30 -19.74 -0.01
C ASN A 358 27.27 -20.02 -1.19
N GLN A 359 27.83 -18.98 -1.83
CA GLN A 359 28.81 -19.08 -2.91
C GLN A 359 28.32 -19.94 -4.10
N ARG A 360 27.03 -19.90 -4.38
CA ARG A 360 26.42 -20.57 -5.53
C ARG A 360 26.36 -19.61 -6.72
N THR A 361 26.59 -20.16 -7.90
CA THR A 361 26.37 -19.43 -9.16
C THR A 361 24.92 -19.58 -9.58
N GLN A 362 24.37 -18.53 -10.17
CA GLN A 362 22.99 -18.48 -10.65
C GLN A 362 22.94 -17.91 -12.07
N LEU A 363 21.92 -18.30 -12.81
CA LEU A 363 21.59 -17.76 -14.12
C LEU A 363 20.12 -17.33 -14.13
N ARG A 364 19.87 -16.12 -14.58
CA ARG A 364 18.54 -15.61 -14.87
C ARG A 364 18.37 -15.56 -16.37
N ILE A 365 17.31 -16.14 -16.89
CA ILE A 365 17.04 -16.14 -18.31
C ILE A 365 15.54 -16.05 -18.56
N ALA A 366 15.13 -15.16 -19.44
CA ALA A 366 13.76 -14.97 -19.87
C ALA A 366 13.71 -14.29 -21.22
N GLU A 367 12.53 -14.19 -21.82
CA GLU A 367 12.26 -13.29 -22.91
C GLU A 367 12.36 -11.82 -22.46
N THR A 368 12.51 -10.90 -23.38
CA THR A 368 12.74 -9.48 -23.09
C THR A 368 11.66 -8.87 -22.21
N GLU A 369 10.39 -9.23 -22.43
CA GLU A 369 9.26 -8.76 -21.63
C GLU A 369 9.36 -9.21 -20.15
N LYS A 370 9.96 -10.36 -19.89
CA LYS A 370 10.11 -10.94 -18.56
C LYS A 370 11.45 -10.63 -17.88
N TYR A 371 12.30 -9.79 -18.49
CA TYR A 371 13.59 -9.41 -17.92
C TYR A 371 13.46 -8.89 -16.48
N ALA A 372 12.64 -7.88 -16.26
CA ALA A 372 12.45 -7.30 -14.93
C ALA A 372 11.84 -8.30 -13.92
N HIS A 373 11.02 -9.24 -14.40
CA HIS A 373 10.39 -10.23 -13.52
C HIS A 373 11.40 -11.22 -12.93
N VAL A 374 12.32 -11.73 -13.75
CA VAL A 374 13.33 -12.68 -13.29
C VAL A 374 14.55 -12.03 -12.63
N THR A 375 14.68 -10.70 -12.70
CA THR A 375 15.74 -9.91 -12.06
C THR A 375 15.19 -9.05 -10.93
N PHE A 376 14.74 -7.84 -11.21
CA PHE A 376 14.29 -6.84 -10.25
C PHE A 376 13.24 -7.38 -9.27
N PHE A 377 12.11 -7.90 -9.77
CA PHE A 377 11.04 -8.39 -8.89
C PHE A 377 11.46 -9.66 -8.14
N PHE A 378 12.13 -10.59 -8.81
CA PHE A 378 12.61 -11.81 -8.18
C PHE A 378 13.71 -11.54 -7.12
N ASN A 379 14.46 -10.46 -7.27
CA ASN A 379 15.47 -10.00 -6.31
C ASN A 379 14.89 -9.03 -5.25
N GLY A 380 13.56 -9.00 -5.10
CA GLY A 380 12.91 -8.22 -4.04
C GLY A 380 12.94 -6.71 -4.26
N GLY A 381 12.91 -6.26 -5.53
CA GLY A 381 12.98 -4.84 -5.89
C GLY A 381 14.39 -4.27 -6.00
N ARG A 382 15.41 -5.14 -6.09
CA ARG A 382 16.80 -4.74 -6.23
C ARG A 382 17.26 -4.84 -7.68
N GLU A 383 17.77 -3.71 -8.22
CA GLU A 383 18.34 -3.66 -9.59
C GLU A 383 19.71 -4.31 -9.70
N ALA A 384 20.56 -4.12 -8.68
CA ALA A 384 21.91 -4.67 -8.72
C ALA A 384 21.91 -6.18 -8.56
N PRO A 385 22.56 -6.95 -9.45
CA PRO A 385 22.64 -8.40 -9.32
C PRO A 385 23.39 -8.83 -8.05
N PHE A 386 23.07 -10.01 -7.55
CA PHE A 386 23.82 -10.62 -6.45
C PHE A 386 25.12 -11.27 -6.95
N ALA A 387 26.05 -11.51 -6.03
CA ALA A 387 27.30 -12.18 -6.39
C ALA A 387 27.02 -13.57 -6.98
N GLY A 388 27.59 -13.85 -8.14
CA GLY A 388 27.42 -15.13 -8.85
C GLY A 388 26.16 -15.21 -9.74
N GLU A 389 25.40 -14.14 -9.84
CA GLU A 389 24.25 -14.00 -10.75
C GLU A 389 24.67 -13.65 -12.17
#